data_6e2d2b8acab3128dbda916aa74c29c5c
#
_entry.id   6e2d2b8acab3128dbda916aa74c29c5c
#
_cell.length_a   1.000
_cell.length_b   1.000
_cell.length_c   1.000
_cell.angle_alpha   90.00
_cell.angle_beta   90.00
_cell.angle_gamma   90.00
#
_symmetry.space_group_name_H-M   'P 1'
#
loop_
_entity.id
_entity.type
_entity.pdbx_description
1 polymer ?
#
loop_
_entity_poly.entity_id
_entity_poly.type
_entity_poly.pdbx_seq_one_letter_code
_entity_poly.pdbx_strand_id
1 'polypeptide(L)'
;VGDVTIVTSDSRFRLSETSLGIPPAQIAPFVRERVGLTHARRLMLTGARFKGDEAVNFGIAHLVVADSEELEEACNEILSDISVCAPDANAFTKNILFESLRRPRSEVLDYAAAGFANCMLSPEGNEGVAAFIQKRKPYWVEGSLRK
;
A
#
# COMPACT_ATOMS: atom_id res chain seq x y z
N VAL A 1 -2.06 8.70 -3.42
CA VAL A 1 -2.07 7.24 -3.63
C VAL A 1 -1.90 6.58 -2.27
N GLY A 2 -2.92 5.86 -1.81
CA GLY A 2 -2.87 5.15 -0.52
C GLY A 2 -2.10 3.84 -0.60
N ASP A 3 -1.57 3.37 0.53
CA ASP A 3 -0.88 2.08 0.62
C ASP A 3 -1.87 0.91 0.52
N VAL A 4 -3.03 1.05 1.18
CA VAL A 4 -4.16 0.14 1.04
C VAL A 4 -5.36 0.91 0.48
N THR A 5 -6.09 0.29 -0.43
CA THR A 5 -7.29 0.84 -1.06
C THR A 5 -8.41 -0.17 -0.93
N ILE A 6 -9.49 0.23 -0.29
CA ILE A 6 -10.72 -0.53 -0.15
C ILE A 6 -11.82 0.22 -0.91
N VAL A 7 -12.68 -0.48 -1.60
CA VAL A 7 -13.76 0.12 -2.40
C VAL A 7 -15.07 -0.63 -2.17
N THR A 8 -16.19 0.05 -2.36
CA THR A 8 -17.50 -0.61 -2.38
C THR A 8 -17.77 -1.22 -3.76
N SER A 9 -18.59 -2.24 -3.82
CA SER A 9 -18.95 -2.97 -5.04
C SER A 9 -19.60 -2.07 -6.09
N ASP A 10 -20.33 -1.03 -5.67
CA ASP A 10 -21.00 -0.05 -6.52
C ASP A 10 -20.09 1.11 -6.95
N SER A 11 -18.88 1.22 -6.41
CA SER A 11 -17.87 2.21 -6.82
C SER A 11 -17.63 2.16 -8.32
N ARG A 12 -17.55 3.33 -8.96
CA ARG A 12 -17.41 3.44 -10.43
C ARG A 12 -16.11 4.15 -10.78
N PHE A 13 -15.38 3.55 -11.68
CA PHE A 13 -14.09 4.04 -12.16
C PHE A 13 -14.09 4.26 -13.65
N ARG A 14 -13.35 5.27 -14.10
CA ARG A 14 -13.08 5.53 -15.50
C ARG A 14 -11.84 6.40 -15.66
N LEU A 15 -11.03 6.09 -16.64
CA LEU A 15 -9.94 6.91 -17.14
C LEU A 15 -10.37 7.46 -18.51
N SER A 16 -11.04 8.61 -18.52
CA SER A 16 -11.81 9.09 -19.68
C SER A 16 -11.07 10.06 -20.60
N GLU A 17 -9.86 10.47 -20.25
CA GLU A 17 -9.12 11.55 -20.90
C GLU A 17 -8.97 11.33 -22.42
N THR A 18 -8.64 10.10 -22.83
CA THR A 18 -8.48 9.78 -24.26
C THR A 18 -9.78 9.91 -25.04
N SER A 19 -10.94 9.70 -24.42
CA SER A 19 -12.24 9.92 -25.04
C SER A 19 -12.58 11.41 -25.22
N LEU A 20 -11.84 12.30 -24.56
CA LEU A 20 -11.94 13.75 -24.68
C LEU A 20 -10.87 14.34 -25.63
N GLY A 21 -10.04 13.49 -26.24
CA GLY A 21 -8.95 13.92 -27.13
C GLY A 21 -7.69 14.41 -26.41
N ILE A 22 -7.56 14.15 -25.10
CA ILE A 22 -6.39 14.52 -24.30
C ILE A 22 -5.77 13.28 -23.64
N PRO A 23 -4.44 13.25 -23.43
CA PRO A 23 -3.81 12.13 -22.74
C PRO A 23 -3.92 12.29 -21.21
N PRO A 24 -3.98 11.19 -20.42
CA PRO A 24 -3.88 11.21 -18.97
C PRO A 24 -2.41 11.45 -18.53
N ALA A 25 -1.84 12.59 -18.93
CA ALA A 25 -0.40 12.84 -18.90
C ALA A 25 0.23 12.69 -17.50
N GLN A 26 -0.41 13.26 -16.48
CA GLN A 26 0.15 13.28 -15.12
C GLN A 26 -0.11 11.98 -14.35
N ILE A 27 -1.25 11.32 -14.59
CA ILE A 27 -1.63 10.12 -13.83
C ILE A 27 -1.11 8.81 -14.44
N ALA A 28 -0.74 8.83 -15.73
CA ALA A 28 -0.33 7.62 -16.45
C ALA A 28 0.81 6.84 -15.79
N PRO A 29 1.90 7.47 -15.29
CA PRO A 29 2.96 6.76 -14.58
C PRO A 29 2.45 6.05 -13.32
N PHE A 30 1.63 6.73 -12.51
CA PHE A 30 1.11 6.18 -11.26
C PHE A 30 0.15 5.01 -11.49
N VAL A 31 -0.71 5.11 -12.51
CA VAL A 31 -1.61 4.00 -12.86
C VAL A 31 -0.80 2.83 -13.40
N ARG A 32 0.23 3.06 -14.24
CA ARG A 32 1.12 2.00 -14.72
C ARG A 32 1.84 1.29 -13.56
N GLU A 33 2.34 2.03 -12.59
CA GLU A 33 2.98 1.45 -11.40
C GLU A 33 2.00 0.59 -10.60
N ARG A 34 0.76 1.04 -10.48
CA ARG A 34 -0.28 0.36 -9.70
C ARG A 34 -0.79 -0.93 -10.34
N VAL A 35 -1.09 -0.89 -11.64
CA VAL A 35 -1.81 -1.97 -12.34
C VAL A 35 -0.97 -2.71 -13.37
N GLY A 36 0.28 -2.32 -13.53
CA GLY A 36 1.15 -2.83 -14.58
C GLY A 36 0.78 -2.33 -15.98
N LEU A 37 1.69 -2.53 -16.94
CA LEU A 37 1.57 -1.99 -18.30
C LEU A 37 0.34 -2.53 -19.04
N THR A 38 0.02 -3.81 -18.87
CA THR A 38 -1.08 -4.48 -19.60
C THR A 38 -2.43 -3.88 -19.25
N HIS A 39 -2.75 -3.77 -17.96
CA HIS A 39 -4.01 -3.18 -17.52
C HIS A 39 -4.03 -1.66 -17.74
N ALA A 40 -2.93 -0.95 -17.51
CA ALA A 40 -2.86 0.48 -17.79
C ALA A 40 -3.19 0.80 -19.25
N ARG A 41 -2.62 0.07 -20.21
CA ARG A 41 -2.94 0.23 -21.63
C ARG A 41 -4.42 -0.02 -21.93
N ARG A 42 -4.98 -1.11 -21.42
CA ARG A 42 -6.41 -1.40 -21.60
C ARG A 42 -7.28 -0.26 -21.07
N LEU A 43 -7.08 0.12 -19.81
CA LEU A 43 -7.95 1.10 -19.13
C LEU A 43 -7.84 2.49 -19.75
N MET A 44 -6.62 2.96 -20.03
CA MET A 44 -6.38 4.32 -20.52
C MET A 44 -6.68 4.49 -22.00
N LEU A 45 -6.32 3.51 -22.87
CA LEU A 45 -6.52 3.63 -24.30
C LEU A 45 -7.98 3.43 -24.72
N THR A 46 -8.77 2.70 -23.93
CA THR A 46 -10.17 2.46 -24.24
C THR A 46 -11.14 3.36 -23.46
N GLY A 47 -10.65 4.08 -22.44
CA GLY A 47 -11.52 4.81 -21.53
C GLY A 47 -12.54 3.91 -20.83
N ALA A 48 -12.14 2.67 -20.54
CA ALA A 48 -12.99 1.63 -19.96
C ALA A 48 -13.65 2.09 -18.67
N ARG A 49 -14.91 1.69 -18.50
CA ARG A 49 -15.65 1.84 -17.25
C ARG A 49 -15.62 0.51 -16.53
N PHE A 50 -15.43 0.55 -15.21
CA PHE A 50 -15.41 -0.65 -14.39
C PHE A 50 -15.90 -0.34 -12.96
N LYS A 51 -16.23 -1.37 -12.20
CA LYS A 51 -16.74 -1.29 -10.84
C LYS A 51 -15.73 -1.82 -9.82
N GLY A 52 -16.14 -1.86 -8.54
CA GLY A 52 -15.32 -2.27 -7.41
C GLY A 52 -14.67 -3.64 -7.59
N ASP A 53 -15.43 -4.66 -8.02
CA ASP A 53 -14.90 -6.01 -8.23
C ASP A 53 -13.80 -6.05 -9.30
N GLU A 54 -14.01 -5.32 -10.41
CA GLU A 54 -13.02 -5.21 -11.47
C GLU A 54 -11.80 -4.40 -11.01
N ALA A 55 -11.98 -3.41 -10.13
CA ALA A 55 -10.89 -2.62 -9.57
C ALA A 55 -9.90 -3.50 -8.77
N VAL A 56 -10.41 -4.50 -8.04
CA VAL A 56 -9.56 -5.50 -7.37
C VAL A 56 -8.84 -6.38 -8.40
N ASN A 57 -9.53 -6.88 -9.41
CA ASN A 57 -8.93 -7.70 -10.47
C ASN A 57 -7.83 -6.97 -11.24
N PHE A 58 -7.92 -5.66 -11.38
CA PHE A 58 -6.88 -4.83 -12.03
C PHE A 58 -5.76 -4.41 -11.06
N GLY A 59 -5.89 -4.68 -9.76
CA GLY A 59 -4.93 -4.22 -8.74
C GLY A 59 -5.05 -2.73 -8.38
N ILE A 60 -6.14 -2.06 -8.75
CA ILE A 60 -6.45 -0.69 -8.33
C ILE A 60 -6.85 -0.67 -6.86
N ALA A 61 -7.71 -1.59 -6.46
CA ALA A 61 -8.10 -1.82 -5.08
C ALA A 61 -7.52 -3.15 -4.55
N HIS A 62 -7.41 -3.26 -3.23
CA HIS A 62 -6.99 -4.48 -2.54
C HIS A 62 -8.19 -5.31 -2.10
N LEU A 63 -9.25 -4.63 -1.68
CA LEU A 63 -10.47 -5.23 -1.18
C LEU A 63 -11.69 -4.56 -1.80
N VAL A 64 -12.76 -5.34 -2.00
CA VAL A 64 -14.09 -4.86 -2.33
C VAL A 64 -15.05 -5.32 -1.23
N VAL A 65 -15.94 -4.43 -0.81
CA VAL A 65 -16.95 -4.65 0.22
C VAL A 65 -18.34 -4.29 -0.32
N ALA A 66 -19.39 -4.76 0.32
CA ALA A 66 -20.75 -4.53 -0.18
C ALA A 66 -21.19 -3.07 0.01
N ASP A 67 -20.92 -2.50 1.17
CA ASP A 67 -21.44 -1.19 1.57
C ASP A 67 -20.49 -0.41 2.50
N SER A 68 -20.97 0.67 3.07
CA SER A 68 -20.21 1.54 3.96
C SER A 68 -19.97 0.95 5.35
N GLU A 69 -20.81 0.04 5.83
CA GLU A 69 -20.64 -0.63 7.12
C GLU A 69 -19.49 -1.64 7.04
N GLU A 70 -19.52 -2.50 6.01
CA GLU A 70 -18.40 -3.41 5.72
C GLU A 70 -17.09 -2.66 5.40
N LEU A 71 -17.19 -1.44 4.80
CA LEU A 71 -16.03 -0.61 4.54
C LEU A 71 -15.35 -0.16 5.84
N GLU A 72 -16.14 0.26 6.82
CA GLU A 72 -15.63 0.66 8.13
C GLU A 72 -15.00 -0.52 8.88
N GLU A 73 -15.63 -1.70 8.84
CA GLU A 73 -15.09 -2.92 9.42
C GLU A 73 -13.75 -3.29 8.79
N ALA A 74 -13.67 -3.36 7.46
CA ALA A 74 -12.45 -3.67 6.74
C ALA A 74 -11.33 -2.64 6.98
N CYS A 75 -11.67 -1.35 7.10
CA CYS A 75 -10.71 -0.32 7.51
C CYS A 75 -10.16 -0.58 8.91
N ASN A 76 -11.02 -0.93 9.86
CA ASN A 76 -10.63 -1.19 11.25
C ASN A 76 -9.73 -2.44 11.35
N GLU A 77 -9.99 -3.49 10.56
CA GLU A 77 -9.12 -4.66 10.47
C GLU A 77 -7.71 -4.29 9.98
N ILE A 78 -7.62 -3.57 8.86
CA ILE A 78 -6.32 -3.12 8.32
C ILE A 78 -5.58 -2.21 9.30
N LEU A 79 -6.29 -1.29 9.96
CA LEU A 79 -5.68 -0.42 10.98
C LEU A 79 -5.19 -1.23 12.18
N SER A 80 -5.92 -2.26 12.58
CA SER A 80 -5.49 -3.20 13.62
C SER A 80 -4.20 -3.92 13.23
N ASP A 81 -4.13 -4.44 12.00
CA ASP A 81 -2.93 -5.11 11.48
C ASP A 81 -1.72 -4.17 11.43
N ILE A 82 -1.93 -2.93 10.99
CA ILE A 82 -0.87 -1.91 10.96
C ILE A 82 -0.42 -1.57 12.39
N SER A 83 -1.34 -1.50 13.36
CA SER A 83 -1.06 -1.09 14.72
C SER A 83 -0.12 -2.04 15.48
N VAL A 84 -0.05 -3.31 15.07
CA VAL A 84 0.89 -4.27 15.67
C VAL A 84 2.28 -4.23 15.03
N CYS A 85 2.43 -3.53 13.91
CA CYS A 85 3.70 -3.35 13.22
C CYS A 85 4.46 -2.14 13.78
N ALA A 86 5.78 -2.26 13.85
CA ALA A 86 6.66 -1.21 14.34
C ALA A 86 6.67 -0.01 13.36
N PRO A 87 6.40 1.24 13.82
CA PRO A 87 6.24 2.41 12.94
C PRO A 87 7.46 2.72 12.07
N ASP A 88 8.67 2.71 12.66
CA ASP A 88 9.90 3.03 11.94
C ASP A 88 10.26 1.93 10.94
N ALA A 89 10.03 0.65 11.31
CA ALA A 89 10.21 -0.48 10.40
C ALA A 89 9.23 -0.41 9.21
N ASN A 90 7.96 -0.04 9.44
CA ASN A 90 6.98 0.19 8.37
C ASN A 90 7.39 1.34 7.45
N ALA A 91 7.82 2.46 8.00
CA ALA A 91 8.28 3.61 7.23
C ALA A 91 9.49 3.25 6.36
N PHE A 92 10.45 2.52 6.91
CA PHE A 92 11.62 2.08 6.17
C PHE A 92 11.27 1.03 5.10
N THR A 93 10.38 0.10 5.40
CA THR A 93 9.88 -0.88 4.42
C THR A 93 9.25 -0.18 3.22
N LYS A 94 8.41 0.83 3.46
CA LYS A 94 7.82 1.65 2.40
C LYS A 94 8.87 2.36 1.56
N ASN A 95 9.93 2.89 2.19
CA ASN A 95 11.05 3.50 1.47
C ASN A 95 11.79 2.49 0.57
N ILE A 96 12.06 1.28 1.06
CA ILE A 96 12.68 0.22 0.23
C ILE A 96 11.84 -0.06 -1.02
N LEU A 97 10.51 -0.16 -0.87
CA LEU A 97 9.61 -0.42 -1.99
C LEU A 97 9.67 0.70 -3.04
N PHE A 98 9.67 1.97 -2.63
CA PHE A 98 9.81 3.11 -3.57
C PHE A 98 11.20 3.20 -4.21
N GLU A 99 12.26 2.94 -3.45
CA GLU A 99 13.62 2.93 -4.00
C GLU A 99 13.81 1.79 -5.01
N SER A 100 13.09 0.67 -4.85
CA SER A 100 13.13 -0.46 -5.81
C SER A 100 12.58 -0.11 -7.20
N LEU A 101 11.78 0.95 -7.31
CA LEU A 101 11.26 1.46 -8.58
C LEU A 101 12.26 2.39 -9.30
N ARG A 102 13.28 2.88 -8.61
CA ARG A 102 14.17 3.96 -9.08
C ARG A 102 15.62 3.53 -9.23
N ARG A 103 16.06 2.55 -8.46
CA ARG A 103 17.47 2.10 -8.41
C ARG A 103 17.66 0.73 -9.01
N PRO A 104 18.87 0.42 -9.49
CA PRO A 104 19.29 -0.94 -9.82
C PRO A 104 19.14 -1.87 -8.59
N ARG A 105 18.81 -3.13 -8.85
CA ARG A 105 18.55 -4.11 -7.77
C ARG A 105 19.70 -4.24 -6.76
N SER A 106 20.95 -4.20 -7.22
CA SER A 106 22.14 -4.28 -6.35
C SER A 106 22.17 -3.11 -5.35
N GLU A 107 21.94 -1.89 -5.82
CA GLU A 107 21.92 -0.72 -4.95
C GLU A 107 20.76 -0.74 -3.94
N VAL A 108 19.60 -1.27 -4.34
CA VAL A 108 18.46 -1.45 -3.43
C VAL A 108 18.80 -2.47 -2.33
N LEU A 109 19.49 -3.56 -2.68
CA LEU A 109 19.90 -4.56 -1.69
C LEU A 109 20.91 -3.99 -0.68
N ASP A 110 21.87 -3.20 -1.13
CA ASP A 110 22.83 -2.53 -0.24
C ASP A 110 22.13 -1.51 0.67
N TYR A 111 21.22 -0.71 0.11
CA TYR A 111 20.38 0.24 0.86
C TYR A 111 19.54 -0.48 1.92
N ALA A 112 18.87 -1.58 1.54
CA ALA A 112 18.04 -2.37 2.43
C ALA A 112 18.87 -3.03 3.54
N ALA A 113 20.04 -3.55 3.24
CA ALA A 113 20.94 -4.15 4.23
C ALA A 113 21.44 -3.15 5.26
N ALA A 114 21.85 -1.95 4.81
CA ALA A 114 22.27 -0.88 5.71
C ALA A 114 21.11 -0.42 6.62
N GLY A 115 19.93 -0.24 6.08
CA GLY A 115 18.76 0.15 6.84
C GLY A 115 18.26 -0.94 7.79
N PHE A 116 18.32 -2.21 7.40
CA PHE A 116 18.02 -3.33 8.30
C PHE A 116 18.96 -3.31 9.53
N ALA A 117 20.26 -3.12 9.32
CA ALA A 117 21.23 -3.02 10.41
C ALA A 117 20.90 -1.83 11.35
N ASN A 118 20.54 -0.67 10.79
CA ASN A 118 20.12 0.49 11.58
C ASN A 118 18.84 0.23 12.37
N CYS A 119 17.83 -0.39 11.76
CA CYS A 119 16.60 -0.76 12.46
C CYS A 119 16.87 -1.75 13.60
N MET A 120 17.72 -2.77 13.38
CA MET A 120 18.08 -3.74 14.41
C MET A 120 18.78 -3.10 15.62
N LEU A 121 19.57 -2.05 15.41
CA LEU A 121 20.28 -1.31 16.46
C LEU A 121 19.44 -0.19 17.10
N SER A 122 18.27 0.10 16.54
CA SER A 122 17.38 1.15 17.05
C SER A 122 16.69 0.75 18.36
N PRO A 123 16.18 1.71 19.14
CA PRO A 123 15.34 1.41 20.31
C PRO A 123 14.10 0.57 19.93
N GLU A 124 13.48 0.84 18.79
CA GLU A 124 12.32 0.11 18.29
C GLU A 124 12.67 -1.35 17.93
N GLY A 125 13.77 -1.57 17.22
CA GLY A 125 14.26 -2.91 16.89
C GLY A 125 14.62 -3.73 18.12
N ASN A 126 15.32 -3.12 19.09
CA ASN A 126 15.66 -3.76 20.35
C ASN A 126 14.41 -4.14 21.15
N GLU A 127 13.41 -3.25 21.23
CA GLU A 127 12.13 -3.52 21.88
C GLU A 127 11.38 -4.67 21.18
N GLY A 128 11.29 -4.63 19.86
CA GLY A 128 10.61 -5.67 19.09
C GLY A 128 11.18 -7.06 19.34
N VAL A 129 12.51 -7.18 19.30
CA VAL A 129 13.21 -8.44 19.60
C VAL A 129 13.00 -8.87 21.05
N ALA A 130 13.12 -7.94 22.02
CA ALA A 130 12.90 -8.23 23.44
C ALA A 130 11.46 -8.67 23.71
N ALA A 131 10.47 -7.97 23.15
CA ALA A 131 9.06 -8.30 23.29
C ALA A 131 8.75 -9.70 22.71
N PHE A 132 9.31 -10.04 21.55
CA PHE A 132 9.16 -11.36 20.95
C PHE A 132 9.74 -12.48 21.83
N ILE A 133 10.96 -12.33 22.33
CA ILE A 133 11.62 -13.31 23.21
C ILE A 133 10.83 -13.47 24.51
N GLN A 134 10.33 -12.37 25.07
CA GLN A 134 9.57 -12.34 26.34
C GLN A 134 8.10 -12.72 26.16
N LYS A 135 7.64 -12.98 24.94
CA LYS A 135 6.23 -13.31 24.61
C LYS A 135 5.24 -12.25 25.13
N ARG A 136 5.61 -10.98 25.05
CA ARG A 136 4.76 -9.82 25.39
C ARG A 136 4.51 -8.94 24.18
N LYS A 137 3.55 -8.03 24.30
CA LYS A 137 3.34 -6.98 23.29
C LYS A 137 4.45 -5.92 23.40
N PRO A 138 4.93 -5.38 22.27
CA PRO A 138 5.83 -4.23 22.28
C PRO A 138 5.06 -2.95 22.62
N TYR A 139 5.79 -1.91 23.06
CA TYR A 139 5.18 -0.66 23.57
C TYR A 139 4.29 0.08 22.57
N TRP A 140 4.57 -0.03 21.28
CA TRP A 140 3.76 0.65 20.26
C TRP A 140 2.36 0.07 20.09
N VAL A 141 2.16 -1.20 20.42
CA VAL A 141 0.84 -1.84 20.44
C VAL A 141 0.01 -1.35 21.61
N GLU A 142 0.62 -1.11 22.77
CA GLU A 142 -0.08 -0.61 23.97
C GLU A 142 -0.49 0.86 23.83
N GLY A 143 0.28 1.67 23.09
CA GLY A 143 -0.01 3.09 22.83
C GLY A 143 -1.17 3.31 21.84
N SER A 144 -1.46 2.37 20.97
CA SER A 144 -2.51 2.49 19.95
C SER A 144 -3.93 2.28 20.51
N LEU A 145 -4.06 1.74 21.71
CA LEU A 145 -5.36 1.53 22.38
C LEU A 145 -5.82 2.71 23.25
N ARG A 146 -5.09 3.83 23.24
CA ARG A 146 -5.40 5.03 24.05
C ARG A 146 -5.91 6.19 23.20
N LYS A 147 -6.94 5.96 22.39
CA LYS A 147 -7.75 7.07 21.83
C LYS A 147 -9.21 6.69 21.80
#